data_7f2063c0560713ff62ca98ce5767483a
#
_entry.id   7f2063c0560713ff62ca98ce5767483a
#
_cell.length_a   1.000
_cell.length_b   1.000
_cell.length_c   1.000
_cell.angle_alpha   90.00
_cell.angle_beta   90.00
_cell.angle_gamma   90.00
#
_symmetry.space_group_name_H-M   'P 1'
#
loop_
_entity.id
_entity.type
_entity.pdbx_description
1 polymer ?
#
loop_
_entity_poly.entity_id
_entity_poly.type
_entity_poly.pdbx_seq_one_letter_code
_entity_poly.pdbx_strand_id
1 'polypeptide(L)'
;MTEHVAEPDLNAALDQLWKQFLPQMEDRVAALEAAGRALSEQKLNEEQREAAKSAAHKLAGVLGTFGLTKGTVLAREAEMLCAGDADPALAAQLADIAAQLRSLVAARR
;
A
#
# COMPACT_ATOMS: atom_id res chain seq x y z
N MET A 1 -0.77 18.49 36.13
CA MET A 1 -1.29 17.53 35.97
C MET A 1 -1.99 17.24 34.74
N THR A 2 -2.44 18.04 34.11
CA THR A 2 -3.22 17.81 32.95
C THR A 2 -2.39 17.47 31.75
N GLU A 3 -1.14 17.68 31.81
CA GLU A 3 -0.32 17.51 30.64
C GLU A 3 -0.23 16.11 30.15
N HIS A 4 -0.40 15.13 30.99
CA HIS A 4 -0.28 13.78 30.47
C HIS A 4 -1.48 13.35 29.66
N VAL A 5 -2.48 14.14 29.56
CA VAL A 5 -3.60 13.82 28.69
C VAL A 5 -3.17 13.79 27.22
N ALA A 6 -2.14 14.55 26.88
CA ALA A 6 -1.74 14.67 25.49
C ALA A 6 -1.27 13.35 24.88
N GLU A 7 -0.64 12.47 25.65
CA GLU A 7 -0.08 11.24 25.10
C GLU A 7 -1.15 10.25 24.67
N PRO A 8 -2.16 9.94 25.51
CA PRO A 8 -3.26 9.13 25.04
C PRO A 8 -3.98 9.76 23.85
N ASP A 9 -4.08 11.10 23.86
CA ASP A 9 -4.74 11.79 22.77
C ASP A 9 -3.99 11.63 21.47
N LEU A 10 -2.66 11.59 21.49
CA LEU A 10 -1.88 11.40 20.28
C LEU A 10 -2.15 10.03 19.66
N ASN A 11 -2.18 8.98 20.47
CA ASN A 11 -2.48 7.64 19.96
C ASN A 11 -3.89 7.57 19.41
N ALA A 12 -4.84 8.20 20.10
CA ALA A 12 -6.22 8.24 19.62
C ALA A 12 -6.32 8.99 18.30
N ALA A 13 -5.56 10.08 18.16
CA ALA A 13 -5.56 10.86 16.93
C ALA A 13 -5.00 10.06 15.76
N LEU A 14 -3.94 9.29 16.00
CA LEU A 14 -3.37 8.43 14.96
C LEU A 14 -4.35 7.35 14.55
N ASP A 15 -5.06 6.75 15.51
CA ASP A 15 -6.06 5.74 15.20
C ASP A 15 -7.21 6.33 14.37
N GLN A 16 -7.62 7.56 14.69
CA GLN A 16 -8.64 8.24 13.91
C GLN A 16 -8.18 8.50 12.49
N LEU A 17 -6.94 8.98 12.33
CA LEU A 17 -6.38 9.21 11.00
C LEU A 17 -6.30 7.91 10.22
N TRP A 18 -5.89 6.81 10.86
CA TRP A 18 -5.84 5.52 10.20
C TRP A 18 -7.21 5.14 9.65
N LYS A 19 -8.26 5.28 10.47
CA LYS A 19 -9.61 4.96 10.04
C LYS A 19 -10.05 5.81 8.85
N GLN A 20 -9.63 7.07 8.82
CA GLN A 20 -9.96 7.97 7.72
C GLN A 20 -9.25 7.56 6.42
N PHE A 21 -8.00 7.10 6.52
CA PHE A 21 -7.24 6.71 5.34
C PHE A 21 -7.52 5.28 4.90
N LEU A 22 -8.10 4.46 5.77
CA LEU A 22 -8.24 3.02 5.51
C LEU A 22 -8.92 2.70 4.18
N PRO A 23 -10.06 3.32 3.82
CA PRO A 23 -10.69 3.00 2.55
C PRO A 23 -9.78 3.29 1.36
N GLN A 24 -9.03 4.39 1.40
CA GLN A 24 -8.11 4.72 0.32
C GLN A 24 -6.96 3.73 0.26
N MET A 25 -6.45 3.29 1.41
CA MET A 25 -5.38 2.30 1.43
C MET A 25 -5.85 0.97 0.87
N GLU A 26 -7.08 0.57 1.21
CA GLU A 26 -7.64 -0.66 0.67
C GLU A 26 -7.81 -0.58 -0.84
N ASP A 27 -8.26 0.57 -1.35
CA ASP A 27 -8.39 0.78 -2.78
C ASP A 27 -7.04 0.72 -3.48
N ARG A 28 -6.01 1.26 -2.85
CA ARG A 28 -4.67 1.24 -3.44
C ARG A 28 -4.07 -0.16 -3.46
N VAL A 29 -4.30 -0.94 -2.39
CA VAL A 29 -3.89 -2.34 -2.40
C VAL A 29 -4.64 -3.10 -3.49
N ALA A 30 -5.94 -2.82 -3.65
CA ALA A 30 -6.74 -3.46 -4.69
C ALA A 30 -6.20 -3.14 -6.09
N ALA A 31 -5.69 -1.92 -6.29
CA ALA A 31 -5.09 -1.56 -7.57
C ALA A 31 -3.84 -2.39 -7.85
N LEU A 32 -3.04 -2.67 -6.82
CA LEU A 32 -1.87 -3.52 -6.98
C LEU A 32 -2.26 -4.96 -7.25
N GLU A 33 -3.29 -5.46 -6.56
CA GLU A 33 -3.81 -6.81 -6.81
C GLU A 33 -4.30 -6.95 -8.25
N ALA A 34 -5.04 -5.96 -8.71
CA ALA A 34 -5.56 -5.97 -10.08
C ALA A 34 -4.43 -5.92 -11.10
N ALA A 35 -3.41 -5.11 -10.83
CA ALA A 35 -2.26 -5.00 -11.73
C ALA A 35 -1.52 -6.33 -11.80
N GLY A 36 -1.36 -7.02 -10.67
CA GLY A 36 -0.71 -8.32 -10.66
C GLY A 36 -1.46 -9.34 -11.49
N ARG A 37 -2.79 -9.36 -11.37
CA ARG A 37 -3.62 -10.27 -12.18
C ARG A 37 -3.52 -9.93 -13.66
N ALA A 38 -3.62 -8.64 -13.99
CA ALA A 38 -3.53 -8.22 -15.39
C ALA A 38 -2.17 -8.57 -15.98
N LEU A 39 -1.11 -8.41 -15.20
CA LEU A 39 0.23 -8.73 -15.64
C LEU A 39 0.39 -10.22 -15.90
N SER A 40 -0.16 -11.08 -15.03
CA SER A 40 -0.09 -12.52 -15.22
C SER A 40 -0.85 -12.96 -16.46
N GLU A 41 -1.88 -12.23 -16.86
CA GLU A 41 -2.67 -12.51 -18.05
C GLU A 41 -2.16 -11.78 -19.29
N GLN A 42 -1.06 -11.05 -19.14
CA GLN A 42 -0.47 -10.25 -20.22
C GLN A 42 -1.44 -9.20 -20.75
N LYS A 43 -2.25 -8.64 -19.84
CA LYS A 43 -3.27 -7.65 -20.20
C LYS A 43 -3.06 -6.31 -19.50
N LEU A 44 -1.91 -6.12 -18.85
CA LEU A 44 -1.65 -4.86 -18.15
C LEU A 44 -1.38 -3.77 -19.18
N ASN A 45 -2.26 -2.77 -19.22
CA ASN A 45 -2.06 -1.63 -20.11
C ASN A 45 -1.32 -0.50 -19.37
N GLU A 46 -0.94 0.51 -20.14
CA GLU A 46 -0.16 1.63 -19.59
C GLU A 46 -0.91 2.40 -18.51
N GLU A 47 -2.20 2.59 -18.70
CA GLU A 47 -3.02 3.31 -17.72
C GLU A 47 -3.07 2.56 -16.39
N GLN A 48 -3.28 1.25 -16.45
CA GLN A 48 -3.30 0.41 -15.26
C GLN A 48 -1.94 0.39 -14.57
N ARG A 49 -0.87 0.35 -15.37
CA ARG A 49 0.48 0.33 -14.82
C ARG A 49 0.77 1.63 -14.07
N GLU A 50 0.42 2.77 -14.66
CA GLU A 50 0.62 4.06 -14.01
C GLU A 50 -0.24 4.20 -12.76
N ALA A 51 -1.46 3.70 -12.79
CA ALA A 51 -2.34 3.74 -11.64
C ALA A 51 -1.77 2.90 -10.49
N ALA A 52 -1.25 1.72 -10.80
CA ALA A 52 -0.64 0.85 -9.80
C ALA A 52 0.62 1.48 -9.22
N LYS A 53 1.45 2.07 -10.07
CA LYS A 53 2.66 2.75 -9.64
C LYS A 53 2.33 3.90 -8.68
N SER A 54 1.34 4.71 -9.04
CA SER A 54 0.90 5.81 -8.19
C SER A 54 0.34 5.31 -6.86
N ALA A 55 -0.47 4.24 -6.90
CA ALA A 55 -1.03 3.64 -5.69
C ALA A 55 0.07 3.17 -4.75
N ALA A 56 1.09 2.50 -5.28
CA ALA A 56 2.21 2.01 -4.49
C ALA A 56 2.99 3.17 -3.87
N HIS A 57 3.21 4.22 -4.63
CA HIS A 57 3.93 5.40 -4.14
C HIS A 57 3.18 6.03 -2.95
N LYS A 58 1.88 6.20 -3.09
CA LYS A 58 1.07 6.79 -2.03
C LYS A 58 0.98 5.89 -0.80
N LEU A 59 0.89 4.58 -1.02
CA LEU A 59 0.90 3.62 0.08
C LEU A 59 2.20 3.73 0.89
N ALA A 60 3.34 3.83 0.20
CA ALA A 60 4.62 3.92 0.89
C ALA A 60 4.65 5.13 1.83
N GLY A 61 4.15 6.27 1.37
CA GLY A 61 4.13 7.48 2.18
C GLY A 61 3.21 7.35 3.39
N VAL A 62 1.99 6.85 3.18
CA VAL A 62 1.02 6.74 4.26
C VAL A 62 1.47 5.70 5.30
N LEU A 63 1.93 4.53 4.84
CA LEU A 63 2.38 3.50 5.75
C LEU A 63 3.58 3.96 6.57
N GLY A 64 4.47 4.74 5.97
CA GLY A 64 5.59 5.32 6.70
C GLY A 64 5.12 6.28 7.79
N THR A 65 4.09 7.07 7.51
CA THR A 65 3.53 8.00 8.48
C THR A 65 3.05 7.27 9.73
N PHE A 66 2.51 6.07 9.56
CA PHE A 66 2.00 5.27 10.69
C PHE A 66 3.05 4.32 11.25
N GLY A 67 4.31 4.44 10.84
CA GLY A 67 5.38 3.63 11.39
C GLY A 67 5.40 2.19 10.91
N LEU A 68 4.68 1.88 9.85
CA LEU A 68 4.64 0.53 9.29
C LEU A 68 5.79 0.36 8.29
N THR A 69 6.99 0.25 8.82
CA THR A 69 8.22 0.25 8.01
C THR A 69 8.23 -0.88 6.98
N LYS A 70 7.81 -2.07 7.37
CA LYS A 70 7.76 -3.19 6.42
C LYS A 70 6.82 -2.90 5.27
N GLY A 71 5.69 -2.27 5.58
CA GLY A 71 4.73 -1.89 4.55
C GLY A 71 5.30 -0.87 3.58
N THR A 72 6.05 0.10 4.09
CA THR A 72 6.70 1.09 3.25
C THR A 72 7.69 0.43 2.29
N VAL A 73 8.51 -0.51 2.80
CA VAL A 73 9.47 -1.22 1.96
C VAL A 73 8.76 -2.01 0.86
N LEU A 74 7.71 -2.75 1.24
CA LEU A 74 6.94 -3.53 0.28
C LEU A 74 6.29 -2.65 -0.79
N ALA A 75 5.72 -1.52 -0.36
CA ALA A 75 5.08 -0.61 -1.31
C ALA A 75 6.09 0.00 -2.28
N ARG A 76 7.30 0.31 -1.80
CA ARG A 76 8.35 0.82 -2.68
C ARG A 76 8.81 -0.23 -3.68
N GLU A 77 8.89 -1.49 -3.26
CA GLU A 77 9.19 -2.56 -4.19
C GLU A 77 8.13 -2.66 -5.29
N ALA A 78 6.86 -2.58 -4.90
CA ALA A 78 5.77 -2.61 -5.87
C ALA A 78 5.88 -1.44 -6.84
N GLU A 79 6.21 -0.26 -6.34
CA GLU A 79 6.39 0.92 -7.18
C GLU A 79 7.47 0.68 -8.22
N MET A 80 8.60 0.10 -7.80
CA MET A 80 9.71 -0.18 -8.70
C MET A 80 9.33 -1.21 -9.75
N LEU A 81 8.58 -2.24 -9.36
CA LEU A 81 8.12 -3.25 -10.31
C LEU A 81 7.19 -2.62 -11.36
N CYS A 82 6.33 -1.71 -10.93
CA CYS A 82 5.40 -1.05 -11.85
C CYS A 82 6.08 0.02 -12.71
N ALA A 83 7.23 0.53 -12.28
CA ALA A 83 7.96 1.53 -13.04
C ALA A 83 8.75 0.93 -14.20
N GLY A 84 9.05 -0.36 -14.13
CA GLY A 84 9.80 -1.03 -15.18
C GLY A 84 8.90 -1.53 -16.30
N ASP A 85 9.47 -2.39 -17.13
CA ASP A 85 8.71 -2.99 -18.22
C ASP A 85 7.67 -3.95 -17.67
N ALA A 86 6.56 -4.08 -18.39
CA ALA A 86 5.48 -4.99 -18.01
C ALA A 86 5.89 -6.42 -18.32
N ASP A 87 6.67 -7.03 -17.44
CA ASP A 87 7.19 -8.38 -17.63
C ASP A 87 6.31 -9.36 -16.86
N PRO A 88 5.61 -10.28 -17.54
CA PRO A 88 4.75 -11.25 -16.85
C PRO A 88 5.49 -12.09 -15.80
N ALA A 89 6.80 -12.24 -15.91
CA ALA A 89 7.58 -12.98 -14.94
C ALA A 89 7.54 -12.32 -13.55
N LEU A 90 7.21 -11.02 -13.49
CA LEU A 90 7.13 -10.29 -12.23
C LEU A 90 5.75 -10.36 -11.58
N ALA A 91 4.78 -10.99 -12.27
CA ALA A 91 3.39 -11.00 -11.77
C ALA A 91 3.26 -11.67 -10.41
N ALA A 92 3.94 -12.80 -10.21
CA ALA A 92 3.87 -13.52 -8.94
C ALA A 92 4.46 -12.69 -7.80
N GLN A 93 5.56 -11.98 -8.05
CA GLN A 93 6.18 -11.13 -7.06
C GLN A 93 5.27 -9.97 -6.69
N LEU A 94 4.65 -9.33 -7.68
CA LEU A 94 3.74 -8.23 -7.43
C LEU A 94 2.52 -8.71 -6.65
N ALA A 95 1.97 -9.87 -7.01
CA ALA A 95 0.83 -10.44 -6.29
C ALA A 95 1.18 -10.74 -4.84
N ASP A 96 2.38 -11.27 -4.60
CA ASP A 96 2.83 -11.58 -3.25
C ASP A 96 2.98 -10.31 -2.40
N ILE A 97 3.56 -9.27 -2.98
CA ILE A 97 3.71 -7.99 -2.30
C ILE A 97 2.32 -7.43 -1.95
N ALA A 98 1.38 -7.47 -2.89
CA ALA A 98 0.04 -6.95 -2.65
C ALA A 98 -0.66 -7.73 -1.52
N ALA A 99 -0.49 -9.04 -1.48
CA ALA A 99 -1.08 -9.87 -0.43
C ALA A 99 -0.50 -9.52 0.93
N GLN A 100 0.82 -9.31 1.00
CA GLN A 100 1.45 -8.91 2.26
C GLN A 100 0.99 -7.53 2.71
N LEU A 101 0.84 -6.60 1.78
CA LEU A 101 0.35 -5.26 2.10
C LEU A 101 -1.08 -5.33 2.62
N ARG A 102 -1.93 -6.15 2.00
CA ARG A 102 -3.31 -6.30 2.48
C ARG A 102 -3.34 -6.84 3.90
N SER A 103 -2.49 -7.81 4.21
CA SER A 103 -2.40 -8.37 5.56
C SER A 103 -1.94 -7.33 6.57
N LEU A 104 -0.94 -6.52 6.21
CA LEU A 104 -0.44 -5.49 7.10
C LEU A 104 -1.49 -4.43 7.39
N VAL A 105 -2.22 -4.01 6.36
CA VAL A 105 -3.29 -3.02 6.52
C VAL A 105 -4.41 -3.57 7.39
N ALA A 106 -4.80 -4.82 7.15
CA ALA A 106 -5.87 -5.46 7.94
C ALA A 106 -5.47 -5.67 9.39
N ALA A 107 -4.19 -5.94 9.65
CA ALA A 107 -3.71 -6.23 11.00
C ALA A 107 -3.67 -4.99 11.89
N ARG A 108 -3.51 -3.81 11.31
CA ARG A 108 -3.51 -2.58 12.10
C ARG A 108 -4.94 -2.09 12.27
N ARG A 109 -5.47 -2.32 13.41
CA ARG A 109 -6.87 -1.97 13.65
C ARG A 109 -7.02 -0.83 14.59
#